data_577bfbf901f7c229f35e81e4476a3747
#
_entry.id   577bfbf901f7c229f35e81e4476a3747
#
_cell.length_a   1.000
_cell.length_b   1.000
_cell.length_c   1.000
_cell.angle_alpha   90.00
_cell.angle_beta   90.00
_cell.angle_gamma   90.00
#
_symmetry.space_group_name_H-M   'P 1'
#
loop_
_entity.id
_entity.type
_entity.pdbx_description
1 polymer ?
#
loop_
_entity_poly.entity_id
_entity_poly.type
_entity_poly.pdbx_seq_one_letter_code
_entity_poly.pdbx_strand_id
1 'polypeptide(L)'
;KIEQLDLEFSNGERRTYERLKSRGLGAVIIAALPDDDHILLVREYACGIHGYELGLPKGRLEADEDRLAGANRELQEECGFAARDLREIGRLTLAPGYMTHATHVILARDLYPSRLPGDEPETLDVIRWPLDRLTELVQREDCTEGRTIAALYMARDLAKLQR
;
A
#
# COMPACT_ATOMS: atom_id res chain seq x y z
N LYS A 1 -0.70 -20.00 0.93
CA LYS A 1 -0.20 -21.38 1.04
C LYS A 1 1.04 -21.38 1.94
N ILE A 2 1.12 -22.36 2.87
CA ILE A 2 2.38 -22.65 3.59
C ILE A 2 3.25 -23.51 2.68
N GLU A 3 4.53 -23.17 2.56
CA GLU A 3 5.54 -23.88 1.76
C GLU A 3 6.74 -24.16 2.65
N GLN A 4 7.19 -25.42 2.67
CA GLN A 4 8.43 -25.83 3.32
C GLN A 4 9.61 -25.72 2.34
N LEU A 5 10.75 -25.28 2.82
CA LEU A 5 12.00 -25.14 2.08
C LEU A 5 13.13 -25.83 2.84
N ASP A 6 13.77 -26.79 2.21
CA ASP A 6 15.00 -27.37 2.73
C ASP A 6 16.17 -26.64 2.05
N LEU A 7 16.97 -25.92 2.85
CA LEU A 7 18.03 -25.05 2.38
C LEU A 7 19.40 -25.54 2.86
N GLU A 8 20.40 -25.44 1.99
CA GLU A 8 21.80 -25.59 2.33
C GLU A 8 22.51 -24.25 2.14
N PHE A 9 23.18 -23.77 3.17
CA PHE A 9 23.92 -22.52 3.19
C PHE A 9 25.34 -22.70 2.70
N SER A 10 26.03 -21.60 2.36
CA SER A 10 27.38 -21.61 1.82
C SER A 10 28.43 -22.23 2.76
N ASN A 11 28.15 -22.30 4.06
CA ASN A 11 28.98 -22.98 5.06
C ASN A 11 28.67 -24.47 5.24
N GLY A 12 27.76 -25.05 4.43
CA GLY A 12 27.32 -26.44 4.50
C GLY A 12 26.24 -26.74 5.53
N GLU A 13 25.79 -25.73 6.30
CA GLU A 13 24.70 -25.89 7.25
C GLU A 13 23.36 -26.09 6.53
N ARG A 14 22.54 -27.01 7.04
CA ARG A 14 21.21 -27.30 6.51
C ARG A 14 20.14 -26.89 7.49
N ARG A 15 19.06 -26.26 6.98
CA ARG A 15 17.90 -25.83 7.76
C ARG A 15 16.64 -26.03 6.94
N THR A 16 15.57 -26.37 7.63
CA THR A 16 14.22 -26.38 7.09
C THR A 16 13.48 -25.15 7.56
N TYR A 17 12.88 -24.40 6.62
CA TYR A 17 12.08 -23.21 6.86
C TYR A 17 10.66 -23.41 6.36
N GLU A 18 9.72 -22.78 7.02
CA GLU A 18 8.35 -22.64 6.52
C GLU A 18 8.09 -21.16 6.17
N ARG A 19 7.39 -20.94 5.08
CA ARG A 19 6.98 -19.59 4.69
C ARG A 19 5.55 -19.53 4.17
N LEU A 20 4.92 -18.37 4.35
CA LEU A 20 3.66 -18.02 3.71
C LEU A 20 3.94 -17.55 2.28
N LYS A 21 3.58 -18.40 1.31
CA LYS A 21 3.70 -18.05 -0.11
C LYS A 21 2.45 -17.31 -0.56
N SER A 22 2.62 -16.06 -0.97
CA SER A 22 1.58 -15.25 -1.60
C SER A 22 1.17 -15.84 -2.94
N ARG A 23 -0.08 -15.61 -3.33
CA ARG A 23 -0.59 -15.90 -4.68
C ARG A 23 -0.62 -14.61 -5.47
N GLY A 24 -0.31 -14.66 -6.77
CA GLY A 24 -0.38 -13.53 -7.69
C GLY A 24 0.84 -12.63 -7.68
N LEU A 25 0.70 -11.47 -8.31
CA LEU A 25 1.77 -10.50 -8.61
C LEU A 25 2.15 -9.58 -7.44
N GLY A 26 1.48 -9.71 -6.29
CA GLY A 26 1.65 -8.84 -5.14
C GLY A 26 0.49 -7.85 -4.98
N ALA A 27 0.79 -6.70 -4.41
CA ALA A 27 -0.17 -5.65 -4.15
C ALA A 27 0.41 -4.27 -4.51
N VAL A 28 -0.46 -3.29 -4.64
CA VAL A 28 -0.11 -1.88 -4.73
C VAL A 28 -0.58 -1.14 -3.49
N ILE A 29 0.14 -0.09 -3.10
CA ILE A 29 -0.26 0.91 -2.11
C ILE A 29 -0.05 2.28 -2.74
N ILE A 30 -1.03 3.15 -2.65
CA ILE A 30 -1.10 4.36 -3.44
C ILE A 30 -0.97 5.60 -2.55
N ALA A 31 0.12 6.33 -2.71
CA ALA A 31 0.29 7.65 -2.14
C ALA A 31 -0.33 8.68 -3.09
N ALA A 32 -1.61 8.94 -2.92
CA ALA A 32 -2.40 9.82 -3.78
C ALA A 32 -2.38 11.26 -3.25
N LEU A 33 -1.77 12.17 -4.00
CA LEU A 33 -1.64 13.59 -3.66
C LEU A 33 -2.68 14.40 -4.45
N PRO A 34 -3.78 14.86 -3.81
CA PRO A 34 -4.77 15.72 -4.47
C PRO A 34 -4.20 17.12 -4.77
N ASP A 35 -3.15 17.51 -4.08
CA ASP A 35 -2.34 18.72 -4.25
C ASP A 35 -0.96 18.54 -3.59
N ASP A 36 -0.15 19.60 -3.57
CA ASP A 36 1.22 19.54 -3.04
C ASP A 36 1.33 19.42 -1.52
N ASP A 37 0.25 19.66 -0.79
CA ASP A 37 0.24 19.75 0.68
C ASP A 37 -0.54 18.62 1.37
N HIS A 38 -1.29 17.81 0.63
CA HIS A 38 -2.16 16.78 1.20
C HIS A 38 -1.98 15.41 0.54
N ILE A 39 -2.38 14.39 1.29
CA ILE A 39 -2.46 13.00 0.86
C ILE A 39 -3.84 12.43 1.18
N LEU A 40 -4.35 11.55 0.33
CA LEU A 40 -5.59 10.84 0.58
C LEU A 40 -5.34 9.59 1.43
N LEU A 41 -6.17 9.39 2.43
CA LEU A 41 -6.24 8.21 3.28
C LEU A 41 -7.62 7.60 3.18
N VAL A 42 -7.73 6.32 3.48
CA VAL A 42 -8.98 5.60 3.63
C VAL A 42 -9.07 4.99 5.02
N ARG A 43 -10.28 4.93 5.56
CA ARG A 43 -10.57 4.23 6.80
C ARG A 43 -11.27 2.91 6.46
N GLU A 44 -10.61 1.81 6.74
CA GLU A 44 -11.02 0.46 6.35
C GLU A 44 -11.02 -0.49 7.55
N TYR A 45 -11.97 -1.44 7.57
CA TYR A 45 -11.98 -2.48 8.60
C TYR A 45 -10.85 -3.49 8.39
N ALA A 46 -9.99 -3.62 9.39
CA ALA A 46 -8.86 -4.54 9.39
C ALA A 46 -9.17 -5.79 10.26
N CYS A 47 -9.50 -6.88 9.63
CA CYS A 47 -9.86 -8.14 10.29
C CYS A 47 -8.77 -8.65 11.24
N GLY A 48 -7.50 -8.44 10.91
CA GLY A 48 -6.36 -8.89 11.72
C GLY A 48 -6.26 -8.28 13.11
N ILE A 49 -6.78 -7.05 13.28
CA ILE A 49 -6.83 -6.33 14.56
C ILE A 49 -8.25 -6.14 15.10
N HIS A 50 -9.24 -6.64 14.35
CA HIS A 50 -10.67 -6.51 14.67
C HIS A 50 -11.08 -5.04 14.93
N GLY A 51 -10.65 -4.14 14.06
CA GLY A 51 -10.86 -2.70 14.20
C GLY A 51 -10.70 -1.97 12.87
N TYR A 52 -10.94 -0.67 12.89
CA TYR A 52 -10.74 0.19 11.72
C TYR A 52 -9.33 0.77 11.73
N GLU A 53 -8.66 0.70 10.57
CA GLU A 53 -7.36 1.30 10.31
C GLU A 53 -7.49 2.47 9.36
N LEU A 54 -6.74 3.53 9.65
CA LEU A 54 -6.56 4.67 8.76
C LEU A 54 -5.25 4.47 7.99
N GLY A 55 -5.35 4.29 6.69
CA GLY A 55 -4.20 3.97 5.85
C GLY A 55 -4.25 4.58 4.47
N LEU A 56 -3.26 4.25 3.65
CA LEU A 56 -3.27 4.57 2.23
C LEU A 56 -4.17 3.58 1.48
N PRO A 57 -4.84 4.02 0.40
CA PRO A 57 -5.55 3.14 -0.51
C PRO A 57 -4.59 2.07 -1.05
N LYS A 58 -5.05 0.83 -1.14
CA LYS A 58 -4.21 -0.32 -1.47
C LYS A 58 -5.05 -1.51 -1.91
N GLY A 59 -4.53 -2.29 -2.82
CA GLY A 59 -5.21 -3.52 -3.20
C GLY A 59 -4.30 -4.52 -3.90
N ARG A 60 -4.89 -5.64 -4.28
CA ARG A 60 -4.18 -6.72 -4.94
C ARG A 60 -4.15 -6.49 -6.45
N LEU A 61 -2.99 -6.80 -7.05
CA LEU A 61 -2.91 -6.88 -8.50
C LEU A 61 -3.66 -8.11 -9.02
N GLU A 62 -4.46 -7.91 -10.04
CA GLU A 62 -5.11 -8.98 -10.79
C GLU A 62 -4.09 -9.74 -11.65
N ALA A 63 -4.51 -10.88 -12.20
CA ALA A 63 -3.64 -11.65 -13.08
C ALA A 63 -3.31 -10.83 -14.36
N ASP A 64 -2.01 -10.73 -14.65
CA ASP A 64 -1.49 -10.01 -15.83
C ASP A 64 -1.74 -8.48 -15.83
N GLU A 65 -2.18 -7.91 -14.68
CA GLU A 65 -2.43 -6.48 -14.54
C GLU A 65 -1.11 -5.70 -14.40
N ASP A 66 -0.98 -4.61 -15.18
CA ASP A 66 0.10 -3.64 -14.98
C ASP A 66 -0.05 -2.92 -13.64
N ARG A 67 1.06 -2.66 -12.95
CA ARG A 67 1.05 -2.09 -11.59
C ARG A 67 0.45 -0.70 -11.51
N LEU A 68 0.71 0.14 -12.50
CA LEU A 68 0.16 1.51 -12.53
C LEU A 68 -1.33 1.46 -12.88
N ALA A 69 -1.74 0.55 -13.76
CA ALA A 69 -3.14 0.33 -14.07
C ALA A 69 -3.91 -0.17 -12.83
N GLY A 70 -3.37 -1.18 -12.13
CA GLY A 70 -3.94 -1.69 -10.88
C GLY A 70 -4.03 -0.63 -9.79
N ALA A 71 -2.98 0.18 -9.62
CA ALA A 71 -3.01 1.29 -8.67
C ALA A 71 -4.09 2.34 -9.02
N ASN A 72 -4.26 2.63 -10.31
CA ASN A 72 -5.29 3.57 -10.74
C ASN A 72 -6.71 3.01 -10.59
N ARG A 73 -6.89 1.70 -10.76
CA ARG A 73 -8.15 1.00 -10.51
C ARG A 73 -8.50 1.05 -9.02
N GLU A 74 -7.61 0.64 -8.12
CA GLU A 74 -7.81 0.67 -6.66
C GLU A 74 -8.11 2.11 -6.15
N LEU A 75 -7.41 3.12 -6.68
CA LEU A 75 -7.66 4.52 -6.35
C LEU A 75 -9.07 4.97 -6.74
N GLN A 76 -9.59 4.47 -7.86
CA GLN A 76 -10.96 4.75 -8.29
C GLN A 76 -12.00 4.03 -7.44
N GLU A 77 -11.74 2.78 -7.08
CA GLU A 77 -12.63 1.95 -6.27
C GLU A 77 -12.73 2.49 -4.85
N GLU A 78 -11.60 2.73 -4.18
CA GLU A 78 -11.55 3.12 -2.78
C GLU A 78 -11.78 4.62 -2.56
N CYS A 79 -11.16 5.47 -3.39
CA CYS A 79 -11.17 6.93 -3.17
C CYS A 79 -12.11 7.70 -4.12
N GLY A 80 -12.52 7.12 -5.25
CA GLY A 80 -13.33 7.81 -6.26
C GLY A 80 -12.53 8.81 -7.10
N PHE A 81 -11.24 8.61 -7.22
CA PHE A 81 -10.34 9.40 -8.07
C PHE A 81 -9.50 8.51 -8.98
N ALA A 82 -9.20 9.01 -10.17
CA ALA A 82 -8.12 8.50 -11.00
C ALA A 82 -6.97 9.52 -11.05
N ALA A 83 -5.79 9.09 -11.47
CA ALA A 83 -4.62 9.95 -11.63
C ALA A 83 -4.12 9.93 -13.07
N ARG A 84 -3.61 11.09 -13.56
CA ARG A 84 -2.91 11.17 -14.85
C ARG A 84 -1.41 10.94 -14.73
N ASP A 85 -0.84 11.23 -13.57
CA ASP A 85 0.58 11.00 -13.28
C ASP A 85 0.70 9.93 -12.19
N LEU A 86 1.16 8.75 -12.61
CA LEU A 86 1.40 7.59 -11.74
C LEU A 86 2.84 7.13 -11.88
N ARG A 87 3.53 6.92 -10.76
CA ARG A 87 4.92 6.48 -10.74
C ARG A 87 5.19 5.50 -9.61
N GLU A 88 5.81 4.36 -9.91
CA GLU A 88 6.35 3.49 -8.87
C GLU A 88 7.54 4.16 -8.20
N ILE A 89 7.48 4.32 -6.88
CA ILE A 89 8.51 4.97 -6.06
C ILE A 89 9.24 4.01 -5.14
N GLY A 90 8.79 2.78 -5.04
CA GLY A 90 9.46 1.75 -4.24
C GLY A 90 8.69 0.45 -4.14
N ARG A 91 9.32 -0.51 -3.47
CA ARG A 91 8.76 -1.82 -3.17
C ARG A 91 9.03 -2.16 -1.72
N LEU A 92 8.00 -2.56 -1.01
CA LEU A 92 8.05 -2.93 0.40
C LEU A 92 7.75 -4.42 0.57
N THR A 93 8.39 -5.04 1.54
CA THR A 93 8.02 -6.38 2.04
C THR A 93 7.36 -6.24 3.40
N LEU A 94 6.43 -7.12 3.74
CA LEU A 94 5.76 -7.07 5.04
C LEU A 94 6.57 -7.80 6.12
N ALA A 95 6.86 -9.07 5.88
CA ALA A 95 7.59 -9.94 6.82
C ALA A 95 8.52 -10.88 6.03
N PRO A 96 9.66 -10.39 5.51
CA PRO A 96 10.51 -11.13 4.57
C PRO A 96 11.13 -12.41 5.18
N GLY A 97 11.15 -12.52 6.51
CA GLY A 97 11.63 -13.71 7.20
C GLY A 97 10.75 -14.95 6.99
N TYR A 98 9.46 -14.76 6.68
CA TYR A 98 8.52 -15.88 6.51
C TYR A 98 7.38 -15.63 5.51
N MET A 99 7.36 -14.49 4.82
CA MET A 99 6.35 -14.18 3.80
C MET A 99 6.99 -13.77 2.49
N THR A 100 6.41 -14.22 1.37
CA THR A 100 6.85 -13.78 0.03
C THR A 100 6.09 -12.56 -0.47
N HIS A 101 5.19 -11.98 0.35
CA HIS A 101 4.38 -10.83 -0.03
C HIS A 101 5.22 -9.59 -0.28
N ALA A 102 4.93 -8.91 -1.38
CA ALA A 102 5.51 -7.61 -1.71
C ALA A 102 4.41 -6.64 -2.12
N THR A 103 4.61 -5.37 -1.78
CA THR A 103 3.71 -4.27 -2.11
C THR A 103 4.50 -3.20 -2.87
N HIS A 104 4.01 -2.81 -4.04
CA HIS A 104 4.59 -1.73 -4.83
C HIS A 104 3.99 -0.40 -4.38
N VAL A 105 4.84 0.58 -4.09
CA VAL A 105 4.44 1.91 -3.66
C VAL A 105 4.31 2.79 -4.90
N ILE A 106 3.10 3.27 -5.15
CA ILE A 106 2.78 4.11 -6.30
C ILE A 106 2.45 5.52 -5.81
N LEU A 107 3.18 6.50 -6.34
CA LEU A 107 2.83 7.92 -6.18
C LEU A 107 1.83 8.29 -7.27
N ALA A 108 0.70 8.88 -6.89
CA ALA A 108 -0.34 9.34 -7.80
C ALA A 108 -0.56 10.84 -7.65
N ARG A 109 -0.51 11.58 -8.76
CA ARG A 109 -0.71 13.04 -8.86
C ARG A 109 -1.67 13.38 -10.01
N ASP A 110 -2.03 14.63 -10.11
CA ASP A 110 -3.00 15.12 -11.12
C ASP A 110 -4.29 14.30 -11.06
N LEU A 111 -4.86 14.26 -9.85
CA LEU A 111 -6.07 13.51 -9.57
C LEU A 111 -7.30 14.17 -10.21
N TYR A 112 -8.19 13.35 -10.72
CA TYR A 112 -9.49 13.79 -11.21
C TYR A 112 -10.61 12.85 -10.77
N PRO A 113 -11.86 13.34 -10.58
CA PRO A 113 -12.98 12.51 -10.15
C PRO A 113 -13.24 11.37 -11.14
N SER A 114 -13.20 10.15 -10.64
CA SER A 114 -13.51 8.94 -11.40
C SER A 114 -13.74 7.80 -10.40
N ARG A 115 -14.94 7.21 -10.41
CA ARG A 115 -15.27 6.13 -9.47
C ARG A 115 -15.60 4.85 -10.20
N LEU A 116 -15.04 3.78 -9.72
CA LEU A 116 -15.39 2.42 -10.08
C LEU A 116 -16.15 1.75 -8.91
N PRO A 117 -16.96 0.72 -9.19
CA PRO A 117 -17.49 -0.14 -8.13
C PRO A 117 -16.34 -0.88 -7.45
N GLY A 118 -16.23 -0.76 -6.13
CA GLY A 118 -15.30 -1.55 -5.32
C GLY A 118 -15.94 -2.87 -4.84
N ASP A 119 -15.14 -3.74 -4.25
CA ASP A 119 -15.58 -5.00 -3.63
C ASP A 119 -15.67 -4.90 -2.10
N GLU A 120 -15.45 -3.71 -1.54
CA GLU A 120 -15.56 -3.46 -0.11
C GLU A 120 -17.01 -3.60 0.38
N PRO A 121 -17.24 -4.23 1.55
CA PRO A 121 -18.58 -4.47 2.09
C PRO A 121 -19.31 -3.19 2.49
N GLU A 122 -18.58 -2.09 2.67
CA GLU A 122 -19.10 -0.77 3.03
C GLU A 122 -18.35 0.34 2.28
N THR A 123 -18.96 1.52 2.18
CA THR A 123 -18.31 2.68 1.58
C THR A 123 -17.17 3.16 2.48
N LEU A 124 -15.98 3.27 1.93
CA LEU A 124 -14.82 3.77 2.67
C LEU A 124 -14.88 5.27 2.90
N ASP A 125 -14.51 5.70 4.11
CA ASP A 125 -14.30 7.11 4.43
C ASP A 125 -12.97 7.58 3.84
N VAL A 126 -13.02 8.53 2.90
CA VAL A 126 -11.83 9.15 2.31
C VAL A 126 -11.47 10.42 3.08
N ILE A 127 -10.24 10.44 3.61
CA ILE A 127 -9.74 11.52 4.47
C ILE A 127 -8.57 12.20 3.79
N ARG A 128 -8.64 13.53 3.66
CA ARG A 128 -7.54 14.36 3.18
C ARG A 128 -6.69 14.79 4.37
N TRP A 129 -5.42 14.34 4.39
CA TRP A 129 -4.51 14.61 5.50
C TRP A 129 -3.34 15.50 5.06
N PRO A 130 -2.94 16.53 5.88
CA PRO A 130 -1.80 17.38 5.58
C PRO A 130 -0.46 16.61 5.67
N LEU A 131 0.39 16.75 4.65
CA LEU A 131 1.70 16.09 4.60
C LEU A 131 2.69 16.56 5.67
N ASP A 132 2.55 17.80 6.14
CA ASP A 132 3.36 18.35 7.23
C ASP A 132 2.97 17.80 8.61
N ARG A 133 1.79 17.18 8.74
CA ARG A 133 1.27 16.60 9.96
C ARG A 133 1.36 15.05 10.02
N LEU A 134 2.23 14.43 9.22
CA LEU A 134 2.38 12.96 9.22
C LEU A 134 2.84 12.41 10.58
N THR A 135 3.63 13.17 11.34
CA THR A 135 4.05 12.74 12.67
C THR A 135 2.87 12.58 13.64
N GLU A 136 1.84 13.43 13.52
CA GLU A 136 0.62 13.29 14.28
C GLU A 136 -0.20 12.07 13.82
N LEU A 137 -0.26 11.82 12.51
CA LEU A 137 -0.96 10.69 11.94
C LEU A 137 -0.40 9.36 12.46
N VAL A 138 0.91 9.16 12.38
CA VAL A 138 1.55 7.89 12.75
C VAL A 138 1.63 7.64 14.26
N GLN A 139 1.22 8.61 15.08
CA GLN A 139 1.05 8.46 16.53
C GLN A 139 -0.38 8.07 16.92
N ARG A 140 -1.30 8.01 15.97
CA ARG A 140 -2.69 7.61 16.23
C ARG A 140 -2.76 6.09 16.43
N GLU A 141 -3.69 5.66 17.28
CA GLU A 141 -3.95 4.24 17.55
C GLU A 141 -4.58 3.50 16.35
N ASP A 142 -5.19 4.24 15.41
CA ASP A 142 -5.83 3.72 14.20
C ASP A 142 -4.97 3.89 12.93
N CYS A 143 -3.64 4.16 13.05
CA CYS A 143 -2.69 4.24 11.94
C CYS A 143 -1.41 3.47 12.30
N THR A 144 -1.46 2.15 12.24
CA THR A 144 -0.40 1.27 12.74
C THR A 144 0.27 0.42 11.66
N GLU A 145 -0.30 0.37 10.46
CA GLU A 145 0.17 -0.49 9.38
C GLU A 145 1.51 0.01 8.81
N GLY A 146 2.55 -0.81 8.93
CA GLY A 146 3.94 -0.41 8.65
C GLY A 146 4.20 -0.01 7.19
N ARG A 147 3.51 -0.61 6.20
CA ARG A 147 3.65 -0.24 4.77
C ARG A 147 3.05 1.13 4.51
N THR A 148 1.89 1.43 5.09
CA THR A 148 1.27 2.76 5.07
C THR A 148 2.24 3.80 5.61
N ILE A 149 2.78 3.59 6.82
CA ILE A 149 3.72 4.52 7.46
C ILE A 149 4.95 4.75 6.58
N ALA A 150 5.56 3.67 6.07
CA ALA A 150 6.73 3.79 5.19
C ALA A 150 6.41 4.55 3.90
N ALA A 151 5.30 4.22 3.22
CA ALA A 151 4.90 4.86 1.97
C ALA A 151 4.56 6.33 2.14
N LEU A 152 3.93 6.72 3.27
CA LEU A 152 3.66 8.12 3.63
C LEU A 152 4.94 8.96 3.69
N TYR A 153 5.97 8.47 4.40
CA TYR A 153 7.26 9.16 4.48
C TYR A 153 8.01 9.18 3.15
N MET A 154 7.99 8.09 2.37
CA MET A 154 8.56 8.05 1.03
C MET A 154 7.92 9.10 0.12
N ALA A 155 6.61 9.20 0.09
CA ALA A 155 5.88 10.17 -0.73
C ALA A 155 6.17 11.62 -0.31
N ARG A 156 6.11 11.91 1.01
CA ARG A 156 6.42 13.25 1.55
C ARG A 156 7.83 13.70 1.17
N ASP A 157 8.82 12.83 1.33
CA ASP A 157 10.21 13.21 1.09
C ASP A 157 10.49 13.42 -0.40
N LEU A 158 9.87 12.63 -1.27
CA LEU A 158 9.90 12.87 -2.71
C LEU A 158 9.18 14.16 -3.13
N ALA A 159 8.04 14.48 -2.50
CA ALA A 159 7.33 15.74 -2.77
C ALA A 159 8.18 16.97 -2.41
N LYS A 160 8.97 16.89 -1.32
CA LYS A 160 9.90 17.97 -0.92
C LYS A 160 11.06 18.16 -1.88
N LEU A 161 11.57 17.11 -2.51
CA LEU A 161 12.68 17.19 -3.46
C LEU A 161 12.30 17.78 -4.81
N GLN A 162 11.01 17.92 -5.09
CA GLN A 162 10.47 18.43 -6.36
C GLN A 162 9.96 19.89 -6.24
N ARG A 163 10.06 20.50 -5.07
CA ARG A 163 9.83 21.93 -4.80
C ARG A 163 11.13 22.72 -4.91
#